data_430ac648b900bad08fe63dc9658d42de
#
_entry.id   430ac648b900bad08fe63dc9658d42de
#
_cell.length_a   1.000
_cell.length_b   1.000
_cell.length_c   1.000
_cell.angle_alpha   90.00
_cell.angle_beta   90.00
_cell.angle_gamma   90.00
#
_symmetry.space_group_name_H-M   'P 1'
#
loop_
_entity.id
_entity.type
_entity.pdbx_description
1 polymer ?
#
loop_
_entity_poly.entity_id
_entity_poly.type
_entity_poly.pdbx_seq_one_letter_code
_entity_poly.pdbx_strand_id
1 'polypeptide(L)'
;MDDVYIVILSLMASAIFSGMEISFLSTNRLQLELDLKKNKFSSKIIDKFFKHQSQFIGLLLLCNNVANVIYGIAIARILEPFISGILPEAISNDFIILLCQTILSTLLVLVTAEFLPKIIFSINPNKSMKIFSVPAVILFYLLYPIVAVFIFI
;
A
#
# COMPACT_ATOMS: atom_id res chain seq x y z
N MET A 1 -14.52 18.84 -0.23
CA MET A 1 -14.92 17.55 -0.83
C MET A 1 -13.72 16.83 -1.44
N ASP A 2 -12.76 17.56 -2.00
CA ASP A 2 -11.58 16.97 -2.67
C ASP A 2 -10.69 16.15 -1.73
N ASP A 3 -10.50 16.60 -0.49
CA ASP A 3 -9.66 15.87 0.49
C ASP A 3 -10.23 14.49 0.85
N VAL A 4 -11.57 14.33 0.90
CA VAL A 4 -12.20 13.02 1.16
C VAL A 4 -11.90 12.02 0.02
N TYR A 5 -11.96 12.47 -1.24
CA TYR A 5 -11.60 11.63 -2.38
C TYR A 5 -10.12 11.25 -2.34
N ILE A 6 -9.24 12.19 -1.99
CA ILE A 6 -7.80 11.93 -1.86
C ILE A 6 -7.54 10.89 -0.76
N VAL A 7 -8.21 11.01 0.40
CA VAL A 7 -8.12 10.02 1.50
C VAL A 7 -8.55 8.65 1.03
N ILE A 8 -9.70 8.53 0.37
CA ILE A 8 -10.22 7.23 -0.09
C ILE A 8 -9.27 6.62 -1.14
N LEU A 9 -8.83 7.40 -2.12
CA LEU A 9 -7.94 6.90 -3.17
C LEU A 9 -6.56 6.48 -2.63
N SER A 10 -6.00 7.26 -1.71
CA SER A 10 -4.72 6.93 -1.09
C SER A 10 -4.81 5.70 -0.18
N LEU A 11 -5.89 5.55 0.59
CA LEU A 11 -6.14 4.34 1.38
C LEU A 11 -6.31 3.10 0.49
N MET A 12 -7.04 3.21 -0.61
CA MET A 12 -7.18 2.11 -1.58
C MET A 12 -5.85 1.73 -2.22
N ALA A 13 -5.05 2.72 -2.62
CA ALA A 13 -3.73 2.47 -3.18
C ALA A 13 -2.80 1.79 -2.16
N SER A 14 -2.72 2.32 -0.94
CA SER A 14 -1.95 1.72 0.15
C SER A 14 -2.40 0.29 0.46
N ALA A 15 -3.71 0.04 0.53
CA ALA A 15 -4.29 -1.28 0.75
C ALA A 15 -3.88 -2.30 -0.34
N ILE A 16 -3.88 -1.88 -1.61
CA ILE A 16 -3.46 -2.73 -2.73
C ILE A 16 -1.98 -3.06 -2.63
N PHE A 17 -1.10 -2.07 -2.40
CA PHE A 17 0.34 -2.30 -2.30
C PHE A 17 0.71 -3.16 -1.10
N SER A 18 0.11 -2.91 0.06
CA SER A 18 0.29 -3.68 1.29
C SER A 18 -0.20 -5.13 1.13
N GLY A 19 -1.37 -5.32 0.49
CA GLY A 19 -1.91 -6.64 0.17
C GLY A 19 -1.06 -7.40 -0.84
N MET A 20 -0.54 -6.71 -1.87
CA MET A 20 0.35 -7.33 -2.87
C MET A 20 1.67 -7.76 -2.27
N GLU A 21 2.24 -7.00 -1.34
CA GLU A 21 3.45 -7.37 -0.62
C GLU A 21 3.30 -8.74 0.05
N ILE A 22 2.26 -8.92 0.85
CA ILE A 22 2.02 -10.20 1.55
C ILE A 22 1.67 -11.32 0.56
N SER A 23 0.91 -11.03 -0.49
CA SER A 23 0.59 -12.02 -1.53
C SER A 23 1.85 -12.51 -2.24
N PHE A 24 2.78 -11.62 -2.56
CA PHE A 24 4.04 -11.97 -3.19
C PHE A 24 4.89 -12.86 -2.28
N LEU A 25 5.03 -12.49 -1.01
CA LEU A 25 5.79 -13.27 -0.03
C LEU A 25 5.17 -14.64 0.27
N SER A 26 3.84 -14.74 0.21
CA SER A 26 3.08 -15.97 0.48
C SER A 26 2.76 -16.79 -0.78
N THR A 27 3.21 -16.37 -1.96
CA THR A 27 2.95 -17.07 -3.22
C THR A 27 3.57 -18.45 -3.23
N ASN A 28 2.77 -19.48 -3.55
CA ASN A 28 3.23 -20.84 -3.70
C ASN A 28 3.99 -21.00 -5.03
N ARG A 29 5.31 -21.18 -4.95
CA ARG A 29 6.19 -21.29 -6.12
C ARG A 29 5.90 -22.53 -6.98
N LEU A 30 5.54 -23.65 -6.37
CA LEU A 30 5.19 -24.88 -7.10
C LEU A 30 3.96 -24.65 -8.00
N GLN A 31 2.94 -24.01 -7.46
CA GLN A 31 1.74 -23.66 -8.24
C GLN A 31 2.06 -22.65 -9.35
N LEU A 32 2.97 -21.73 -9.11
CA LEU A 32 3.45 -20.80 -10.13
C LEU A 32 4.15 -21.54 -11.27
N GLU A 33 5.02 -22.51 -10.97
CA GLU A 33 5.70 -23.33 -11.98
C GLU A 33 4.72 -24.15 -12.83
N LEU A 34 3.69 -24.73 -12.20
CA LEU A 34 2.62 -25.42 -12.92
C LEU A 34 1.84 -24.49 -13.88
N ASP A 35 1.58 -23.27 -13.45
CA ASP A 35 0.90 -22.27 -14.27
C ASP A 35 1.81 -21.74 -15.39
N LEU A 36 3.12 -21.68 -15.18
CA LEU A 36 4.12 -21.36 -16.22
C LEU A 36 4.14 -22.43 -17.31
N LYS A 37 4.10 -23.72 -16.95
CA LYS A 37 3.98 -24.83 -17.92
C LYS A 37 2.70 -24.73 -18.76
N LYS A 38 1.61 -24.18 -18.19
CA LYS A 38 0.36 -23.88 -18.90
C LYS A 38 0.39 -22.58 -19.70
N ASN A 39 1.54 -21.93 -19.80
CA ASN A 39 1.80 -20.73 -20.59
C ASN A 39 0.92 -19.51 -20.25
N LYS A 40 0.47 -19.40 -19.00
CA LYS A 40 -0.38 -18.29 -18.54
C LYS A 40 0.40 -16.97 -18.49
N PHE A 41 -0.17 -15.92 -19.08
CA PHE A 41 0.47 -14.60 -19.18
C PHE A 41 0.81 -13.99 -17.81
N SER A 42 -0.14 -14.01 -16.87
CA SER A 42 0.09 -13.50 -15.50
C SER A 42 1.21 -14.23 -14.76
N SER A 43 1.37 -15.55 -15.00
CA SER A 43 2.43 -16.33 -14.35
C SER A 43 3.82 -15.95 -14.86
N LYS A 44 3.95 -15.58 -16.14
CA LYS A 44 5.21 -15.06 -16.70
C LYS A 44 5.61 -13.72 -16.07
N ILE A 45 4.63 -12.85 -15.81
CA ILE A 45 4.85 -11.57 -15.10
C ILE A 45 5.32 -11.84 -13.66
N ILE A 46 4.63 -12.73 -12.95
CA ILE A 46 4.97 -13.07 -11.56
C ILE A 46 6.37 -13.71 -11.48
N ASP A 47 6.72 -14.60 -12.39
CA ASP A 47 8.07 -15.19 -12.47
C ASP A 47 9.14 -14.11 -12.64
N LYS A 48 8.86 -13.08 -13.44
CA LYS A 48 9.78 -11.95 -13.59
C LYS A 48 9.98 -11.19 -12.28
N PHE A 49 8.90 -11.00 -11.50
CA PHE A 49 9.01 -10.37 -10.18
C PHE A 49 9.86 -11.22 -9.21
N PHE A 50 9.76 -12.55 -9.27
CA PHE A 50 10.61 -13.43 -8.48
C PHE A 50 12.09 -13.37 -8.88
N LYS A 51 12.39 -13.13 -10.14
CA LYS A 51 13.78 -12.92 -10.61
C LYS A 51 14.37 -11.60 -10.11
N HIS A 52 13.52 -10.61 -9.84
CA HIS A 52 13.89 -9.29 -9.36
C HIS A 52 13.20 -8.97 -8.01
N GLN A 53 13.23 -9.94 -7.08
CA GLN A 53 12.46 -9.92 -5.85
C GLN A 53 12.68 -8.65 -5.01
N SER A 54 13.94 -8.30 -4.75
CA SER A 54 14.28 -7.12 -3.93
C SER A 54 13.76 -5.83 -4.56
N GLN A 55 13.86 -5.70 -5.88
CA GLN A 55 13.37 -4.54 -6.61
C GLN A 55 11.84 -4.47 -6.57
N PHE A 56 11.16 -5.59 -6.68
CA PHE A 56 9.70 -5.63 -6.64
C PHE A 56 9.16 -5.30 -5.25
N ILE A 57 9.74 -5.86 -4.19
CA ILE A 57 9.38 -5.53 -2.81
C ILE A 57 9.67 -4.06 -2.52
N GLY A 58 10.85 -3.56 -2.91
CA GLY A 58 11.21 -2.15 -2.76
C GLY A 58 10.22 -1.21 -3.47
N LEU A 59 9.75 -1.58 -4.66
CA LEU A 59 8.71 -0.85 -5.38
C LEU A 59 7.40 -0.78 -4.59
N LEU A 60 6.92 -1.93 -4.10
CA LEU A 60 5.67 -1.99 -3.35
C LEU A 60 5.74 -1.14 -2.08
N LEU A 61 6.85 -1.22 -1.34
CA LEU A 61 7.10 -0.41 -0.15
C LEU A 61 7.16 1.09 -0.48
N LEU A 62 7.84 1.48 -1.57
CA LEU A 62 7.90 2.86 -2.01
C LEU A 62 6.50 3.40 -2.34
N CYS A 63 5.74 2.67 -3.15
CA CYS A 63 4.38 3.07 -3.53
C CYS A 63 3.45 3.17 -2.32
N ASN A 64 3.55 2.20 -1.38
CA ASN A 64 2.79 2.23 -0.14
C ASN A 64 3.11 3.46 0.71
N ASN A 65 4.40 3.77 0.88
CA ASN A 65 4.83 4.95 1.64
C ASN A 65 4.37 6.26 0.99
N VAL A 66 4.46 6.37 -0.34
CA VAL A 66 3.94 7.55 -1.06
C VAL A 66 2.42 7.70 -0.85
N ALA A 67 1.66 6.61 -0.95
CA ALA A 67 0.23 6.62 -0.70
C ALA A 67 -0.09 7.06 0.74
N ASN A 68 0.65 6.57 1.73
CA ASN A 68 0.50 6.92 3.14
C ASN A 68 0.83 8.40 3.43
N VAL A 69 1.82 8.98 2.75
CA VAL A 69 2.14 10.41 2.88
C VAL A 69 0.99 11.27 2.31
N ILE A 70 0.47 10.92 1.12
CA ILE A 70 -0.67 11.62 0.52
C ILE A 70 -1.89 11.52 1.42
N TYR A 71 -2.17 10.33 1.95
CA TYR A 71 -3.23 10.11 2.95
C TYR A 71 -3.04 11.02 4.17
N GLY A 72 -1.84 11.04 4.75
CA GLY A 72 -1.55 11.82 5.97
C GLY A 72 -1.81 13.31 5.80
N ILE A 73 -1.43 13.87 4.65
CA ILE A 73 -1.68 15.29 4.34
C ILE A 73 -3.19 15.57 4.19
N ALA A 74 -3.91 14.69 3.51
CA ALA A 74 -5.33 14.91 3.25
C ALA A 74 -6.19 14.68 4.50
N ILE A 75 -5.91 13.64 5.29
CA ILE A 75 -6.67 13.34 6.50
C ILE A 75 -6.43 14.40 7.60
N ALA A 76 -5.24 14.99 7.64
CA ALA A 76 -4.91 16.06 8.56
C ALA A 76 -5.88 17.24 8.42
N ARG A 77 -6.12 17.69 7.19
CA ARG A 77 -7.04 18.78 6.88
C ARG A 77 -8.49 18.50 7.28
N ILE A 78 -8.88 17.22 7.30
CA ILE A 78 -10.22 16.79 7.69
C ILE A 78 -10.34 16.70 9.21
N LEU A 79 -9.34 16.11 9.88
CA LEU A 79 -9.39 15.84 11.32
C LEU A 79 -9.15 17.10 12.17
N GLU A 80 -8.33 18.04 11.72
CA GLU A 80 -8.01 19.26 12.46
C GLU A 80 -9.25 20.04 12.89
N PRO A 81 -10.16 20.47 11.98
CA PRO A 81 -11.36 21.20 12.36
C PRO A 81 -12.34 20.35 13.18
N PHE A 82 -12.35 19.03 12.98
CA PHE A 82 -13.20 18.13 13.73
C PHE A 82 -12.73 17.98 15.18
N ILE A 83 -11.43 17.81 15.39
CA ILE A 83 -10.83 17.65 16.73
C ILE A 83 -10.90 18.97 17.50
N SER A 84 -10.57 20.10 16.86
CA SER A 84 -10.65 21.43 17.48
C SER A 84 -12.06 21.81 17.92
N GLY A 85 -13.10 21.32 17.22
CA GLY A 85 -14.50 21.54 17.59
C GLY A 85 -15.00 20.69 18.75
N ILE A 86 -14.33 19.58 19.06
CA ILE A 86 -14.73 18.67 20.16
C ILE A 86 -13.95 18.96 21.45
N LEU A 87 -12.71 19.43 21.35
CA LEU A 87 -11.86 19.69 22.51
C LEU A 87 -12.32 20.96 23.26
N PRO A 88 -12.44 20.89 24.60
CA PRO A 88 -12.68 22.07 25.43
C PRO A 88 -11.57 23.12 25.26
N GLU A 89 -11.91 24.40 25.25
CA GLU A 89 -10.95 25.51 25.07
C GLU A 89 -9.78 25.47 26.07
N ALA A 90 -10.03 24.96 27.28
CA ALA A 90 -9.02 24.87 28.35
C ALA A 90 -7.87 23.86 28.00
N ILE A 91 -8.10 22.92 27.09
CA ILE A 91 -7.15 21.86 26.73
C ILE A 91 -6.76 21.96 25.24
N SER A 92 -7.46 22.77 24.47
CA SER A 92 -7.26 22.94 23.04
C SER A 92 -6.01 23.77 22.76
N ASN A 93 -4.85 23.07 22.69
CA ASN A 93 -3.64 23.68 22.14
C ASN A 93 -3.19 22.88 20.91
N ASP A 94 -2.43 23.53 20.03
CA ASP A 94 -1.99 22.97 18.75
C ASP A 94 -1.28 21.63 18.89
N PHE A 95 -0.54 21.43 19.98
CA PHE A 95 0.17 20.18 20.25
C PHE A 95 -0.80 19.03 20.55
N ILE A 96 -1.84 19.25 21.34
CA ILE A 96 -2.81 18.22 21.69
C ILE A 96 -3.66 17.86 20.46
N ILE A 97 -4.04 18.86 19.67
CA ILE A 97 -4.75 18.65 18.39
C ILE A 97 -3.91 17.78 17.47
N LEU A 98 -2.65 18.14 17.28
CA LEU A 98 -1.71 17.38 16.44
C LEU A 98 -1.51 15.93 16.95
N LEU A 99 -1.41 15.74 18.26
CA LEU A 99 -1.24 14.42 18.87
C LEU A 99 -2.48 13.53 18.62
N CYS A 100 -3.67 14.04 18.93
CA CYS A 100 -4.93 13.33 18.71
C CYS A 100 -5.13 12.98 17.23
N GLN A 101 -4.88 13.93 16.34
CA GLN A 101 -4.95 13.75 14.91
C GLN A 101 -3.99 12.66 14.42
N THR A 102 -2.75 12.67 14.89
CA THR A 102 -1.74 11.68 14.52
C THR A 102 -2.14 10.28 14.96
N ILE A 103 -2.60 10.12 16.21
CA ILE A 103 -3.05 8.82 16.73
C ILE A 103 -4.25 8.31 15.94
N LEU A 104 -5.27 9.12 15.73
CA LEU A 104 -6.49 8.73 15.01
C LEU A 104 -6.18 8.35 13.55
N SER A 105 -5.41 9.17 12.84
CA SER A 105 -5.05 8.91 11.45
C SER A 105 -4.19 7.66 11.32
N THR A 106 -3.23 7.45 12.23
CA THR A 106 -2.37 6.26 12.23
C THR A 106 -3.17 4.98 12.48
N LEU A 107 -4.08 4.99 13.46
CA LEU A 107 -4.95 3.82 13.72
C LEU A 107 -5.85 3.52 12.52
N LEU A 108 -6.37 4.55 11.86
CA LEU A 108 -7.24 4.38 10.69
C LEU A 108 -6.48 3.74 9.53
N VAL A 109 -5.30 4.25 9.16
CA VAL A 109 -4.52 3.68 8.07
C VAL A 109 -4.00 2.28 8.41
N LEU A 110 -3.56 2.06 9.64
CA LEU A 110 -3.06 0.76 10.09
C LEU A 110 -4.12 -0.34 9.92
N VAL A 111 -5.35 -0.07 10.36
CA VAL A 111 -6.43 -1.05 10.27
C VAL A 111 -6.92 -1.21 8.82
N THR A 112 -7.22 -0.10 8.13
CA THR A 112 -7.92 -0.14 6.83
C THR A 112 -7.01 -0.40 5.64
N ALA A 113 -5.78 0.11 5.65
CA ALA A 113 -4.87 0.05 4.51
C ALA A 113 -3.69 -0.92 4.70
N GLU A 114 -3.42 -1.37 5.93
CA GLU A 114 -2.35 -2.34 6.17
C GLU A 114 -2.88 -3.67 6.70
N PHE A 115 -3.56 -3.70 7.84
CA PHE A 115 -3.94 -4.94 8.50
C PHE A 115 -5.01 -5.73 7.74
N LEU A 116 -6.15 -5.10 7.43
CA LEU A 116 -7.25 -5.77 6.70
C LEU A 116 -6.84 -6.26 5.31
N PRO A 117 -6.17 -5.45 4.46
CA PRO A 117 -5.72 -5.92 3.16
C PRO A 117 -4.73 -7.09 3.26
N LYS A 118 -3.78 -7.05 4.19
CA LYS A 118 -2.84 -8.16 4.40
C LYS A 118 -3.54 -9.47 4.73
N ILE A 119 -4.57 -9.44 5.57
CA ILE A 119 -5.38 -10.63 5.87
C ILE A 119 -6.11 -11.13 4.61
N ILE A 120 -6.84 -10.24 3.93
CA ILE A 120 -7.66 -10.61 2.76
C ILE A 120 -6.79 -11.21 1.64
N PHE A 121 -5.66 -10.57 1.35
CA PHE A 121 -4.75 -11.01 0.29
C PHE A 121 -3.99 -12.29 0.66
N SER A 122 -3.77 -12.58 1.95
CA SER A 122 -3.12 -13.81 2.41
C SER A 122 -4.00 -15.06 2.28
N ILE A 123 -5.33 -14.93 2.16
CA ILE A 123 -6.24 -16.06 2.00
C ILE A 123 -5.96 -16.82 0.69
N ASN A 124 -5.76 -16.09 -0.41
CA ASN A 124 -5.49 -16.67 -1.72
C ASN A 124 -4.37 -15.89 -2.45
N PRO A 125 -3.12 -15.99 -1.99
CA PRO A 125 -2.03 -15.15 -2.47
C PRO A 125 -1.76 -15.31 -3.98
N ASN A 126 -1.81 -16.53 -4.50
CA ASN A 126 -1.61 -16.79 -5.92
C ASN A 126 -2.69 -16.17 -6.80
N LYS A 127 -3.95 -16.14 -6.34
CA LYS A 127 -5.06 -15.49 -7.07
C LYS A 127 -4.91 -13.97 -7.05
N SER A 128 -4.61 -13.41 -5.89
CA SER A 128 -4.38 -11.97 -5.70
C SER A 128 -3.23 -11.49 -6.57
N MET A 129 -2.09 -12.18 -6.57
CA MET A 129 -0.97 -11.85 -7.43
C MET A 129 -1.32 -11.88 -8.91
N LYS A 130 -2.13 -12.85 -9.37
CA LYS A 130 -2.56 -12.92 -10.79
C LYS A 130 -3.44 -11.74 -11.18
N ILE A 131 -4.37 -11.33 -10.33
CA ILE A 131 -5.27 -10.19 -10.59
C ILE A 131 -4.48 -8.89 -10.71
N PHE A 132 -3.56 -8.65 -9.77
CA PHE A 132 -2.80 -7.40 -9.72
C PHE A 132 -1.48 -7.43 -10.49
N SER A 133 -1.15 -8.55 -11.16
CA SER A 133 0.11 -8.68 -11.93
C SER A 133 0.25 -7.63 -13.05
N VAL A 134 -0.83 -7.32 -13.75
CA VAL A 134 -0.81 -6.36 -14.87
C VAL A 134 -0.56 -4.93 -14.41
N PRO A 135 -1.35 -4.36 -13.46
CA PRO A 135 -1.05 -3.03 -12.96
C PRO A 135 0.32 -2.96 -12.27
N ALA A 136 0.74 -4.03 -11.59
CA ALA A 136 2.04 -4.09 -10.95
C ALA A 136 3.20 -4.04 -11.93
N VAL A 137 3.11 -4.69 -13.08
CA VAL A 137 4.17 -4.66 -14.10
C VAL A 137 4.31 -3.29 -14.72
N ILE A 138 3.22 -2.56 -14.91
CA ILE A 138 3.25 -1.19 -15.43
C ILE A 138 3.99 -0.28 -14.45
N LEU A 139 3.63 -0.35 -13.16
CA LEU A 139 4.30 0.41 -12.11
C LEU A 139 5.77 0.00 -11.96
N PHE A 140 6.08 -1.30 -12.08
CA PHE A 140 7.45 -1.80 -12.00
C PHE A 140 8.35 -1.17 -13.07
N TYR A 141 7.89 -1.11 -14.31
CA TYR A 141 8.67 -0.49 -15.38
C TYR A 141 8.74 1.03 -15.26
N LEU A 142 7.67 1.68 -14.82
CA LEU A 142 7.62 3.13 -14.66
C LEU A 142 8.57 3.61 -13.56
N LEU A 143 8.63 2.90 -12.43
CA LEU A 143 9.42 3.27 -11.25
C LEU A 143 10.75 2.51 -11.14
N TYR A 144 11.04 1.62 -12.08
CA TYR A 144 12.28 0.84 -12.10
C TYR A 144 13.55 1.68 -11.92
N PRO A 145 13.73 2.82 -12.63
CA PRO A 145 14.93 3.64 -12.47
C PRO A 145 15.08 4.20 -11.05
N ILE A 146 13.97 4.52 -10.38
CA ILE A 146 13.99 5.04 -9.00
C ILE A 146 14.38 3.91 -8.04
N VAL A 147 13.74 2.75 -8.16
CA VAL A 147 14.00 1.60 -7.28
C VAL A 147 15.41 1.05 -7.48
N ALA A 148 15.93 1.06 -8.71
CA ALA A 148 17.28 0.61 -9.00
C ALA A 148 18.35 1.46 -8.28
N VAL A 149 18.15 2.76 -8.18
CA VAL A 149 19.05 3.66 -7.44
C VAL A 149 19.11 3.29 -5.94
N PHE A 150 17.97 2.98 -5.33
CA PHE A 150 17.91 2.62 -3.90
C PHE A 150 18.51 1.24 -3.59
N ILE A 151 18.57 0.33 -4.54
CA ILE A 151 19.14 -1.02 -4.33
C ILE A 151 20.64 -1.07 -4.63
N PHE A 152 21.14 -0.11 -5.42
CA PHE A 152 22.56 0.00 -5.74
C PHE A 152 23.39 0.67 -4.63
N ILE A 153 22.74 1.26 -3.60
CA ILE A 153 23.36 1.83 -2.42
C ILE A 153 23.35 0.82 -1.27
#